data_14f5c7e794f72e76fa51468ebb10d00f
#
_entry.id   14f5c7e794f72e76fa51468ebb10d00f
#
_cell.length_a   1.000
_cell.length_b   1.000
_cell.length_c   1.000
_cell.angle_alpha   90.00
_cell.angle_beta   90.00
_cell.angle_gamma   90.00
#
_symmetry.space_group_name_H-M   'P 1'
#
loop_
_entity.id
_entity.type
_entity.pdbx_description
1 polymer ?
#
loop_
_entity_poly.entity_id
_entity_poly.type
_entity_poly.pdbx_seq_one_letter_code
_entity_poly.pdbx_strand_id
1 'polypeptide(L)'
;MTNKFSSGLIKEAYLNCWLSGFIEAEGCFSNRKTNNNSFSIGQNYDLYILEYIKLYFNATNKIRFLKDKFYIIEIYKKEALNNIVNHINKYPLLGGKKLSFIKFKI
;
A
#
# COMPACT_ATOMS: atom_id res chain seq x y z
N MET A 1 -33.70 4.18 4.65
CA MET A 1 -32.75 3.18 5.16
C MET A 1 -31.77 2.79 4.07
N THR A 2 -30.51 2.97 4.33
CA THR A 2 -29.48 2.69 3.35
C THR A 2 -29.38 1.19 3.06
N ASN A 3 -29.38 0.85 1.80
CA ASN A 3 -29.15 -0.50 1.35
C ASN A 3 -27.72 -0.90 1.77
N LYS A 4 -27.59 -1.94 2.56
CA LYS A 4 -26.28 -2.39 3.05
C LYS A 4 -25.29 -2.69 1.93
N PHE A 5 -25.77 -3.21 0.79
CA PHE A 5 -24.91 -3.52 -0.35
C PHE A 5 -24.39 -2.26 -1.02
N SER A 6 -25.23 -1.29 -1.27
CA SER A 6 -24.80 -0.02 -1.87
C SER A 6 -23.80 0.69 -0.97
N SER A 7 -24.08 0.72 0.33
CA SER A 7 -23.23 1.33 1.32
C SER A 7 -21.86 0.64 1.38
N GLY A 8 -21.84 -0.70 1.32
CA GLY A 8 -20.61 -1.47 1.34
C GLY A 8 -19.77 -1.24 0.08
N LEU A 9 -20.39 -1.22 -1.09
CA LEU A 9 -19.69 -1.00 -2.35
C LEU A 9 -19.07 0.40 -2.44
N ILE A 10 -19.82 1.42 -2.02
CA ILE A 10 -19.32 2.80 -1.99
C ILE A 10 -18.16 2.91 -1.03
N LYS A 11 -18.28 2.30 0.14
CA LYS A 11 -17.23 2.32 1.15
C LYS A 11 -15.97 1.63 0.65
N GLU A 12 -16.11 0.50 -0.02
CA GLU A 12 -14.97 -0.24 -0.56
C GLU A 12 -14.26 0.58 -1.63
N ALA A 13 -14.99 1.17 -2.57
CA ALA A 13 -14.40 2.03 -3.59
C ALA A 13 -13.67 3.21 -2.97
N TYR A 14 -14.27 3.84 -1.97
CA TYR A 14 -13.66 4.95 -1.26
C TYR A 14 -12.35 4.52 -0.58
N LEU A 15 -12.36 3.38 0.10
CA LEU A 15 -11.17 2.87 0.79
C LEU A 15 -10.05 2.56 -0.19
N ASN A 16 -10.37 2.03 -1.36
CA ASN A 16 -9.37 1.71 -2.36
C ASN A 16 -8.72 2.97 -2.93
N CYS A 17 -9.52 4.00 -3.22
CA CYS A 17 -9.01 5.28 -3.66
C CYS A 17 -8.19 5.96 -2.56
N TRP A 18 -8.67 5.89 -1.31
CA TRP A 18 -7.96 6.42 -0.16
C TRP A 18 -6.60 5.74 0.01
N LEU A 19 -6.57 4.41 -0.18
CA LEU A 19 -5.32 3.65 -0.05
C LEU A 19 -4.30 4.12 -1.09
N SER A 20 -4.71 4.35 -2.33
CA SER A 20 -3.79 4.89 -3.34
C SER A 20 -3.27 6.26 -2.94
N GLY A 21 -4.11 7.12 -2.37
CA GLY A 21 -3.69 8.41 -1.85
C GLY A 21 -2.70 8.27 -0.70
N PHE A 22 -2.93 7.31 0.19
CA PHE A 22 -2.01 7.04 1.29
C PHE A 22 -0.67 6.53 0.79
N ILE A 23 -0.67 5.63 -0.20
CA ILE A 23 0.56 5.15 -0.85
C ILE A 23 1.29 6.31 -1.50
N GLU A 24 0.58 7.22 -2.16
CA GLU A 24 1.17 8.41 -2.76
C GLU A 24 1.88 9.27 -1.73
N ALA A 25 1.28 9.43 -0.56
CA ALA A 25 1.83 10.27 0.49
C ALA A 25 2.98 9.61 1.25
N GLU A 26 2.85 8.34 1.59
CA GLU A 26 3.70 7.67 2.56
C GLU A 26 4.48 6.46 2.03
N GLY A 27 4.10 5.92 0.88
CA GLY A 27 4.75 4.73 0.32
C GLY A 27 6.09 5.03 -0.30
N CYS A 28 6.92 4.01 -0.41
CA CYS A 28 8.23 4.13 -1.05
C CYS A 28 8.49 2.87 -1.89
N PHE A 29 8.71 3.06 -3.18
CA PHE A 29 9.07 1.99 -4.11
C PHE A 29 10.58 1.97 -4.28
N SER A 30 11.19 0.81 -4.06
CA SER A 30 12.63 0.65 -4.20
C SER A 30 12.97 -0.40 -5.24
N ASN A 31 13.81 -0.03 -6.20
CA ASN A 31 14.40 -0.94 -7.18
C ASN A 31 15.86 -1.17 -6.83
N ARG A 32 16.19 -2.40 -6.45
CA ARG A 32 17.59 -2.75 -6.19
C ARG A 32 18.18 -3.40 -7.41
N LYS A 33 19.50 -3.26 -7.59
CA LYS A 33 20.24 -3.75 -8.76
C LYS A 33 20.12 -5.26 -9.00
N THR A 34 19.68 -6.04 -8.00
CA THR A 34 19.64 -7.49 -8.05
C THR A 34 18.22 -8.05 -8.16
N ASN A 35 17.32 -7.32 -8.80
CA ASN A 35 15.90 -7.70 -8.93
C ASN A 35 15.15 -7.84 -7.60
N ASN A 36 15.67 -7.23 -6.55
CA ASN A 36 15.04 -7.25 -5.23
C ASN A 36 14.23 -6.00 -5.03
N ASN A 37 13.10 -5.92 -5.71
CA ASN A 37 12.19 -4.82 -5.53
C ASN A 37 11.52 -4.90 -4.16
N SER A 38 11.30 -3.75 -3.55
CA SER A 38 10.57 -3.69 -2.30
C SER A 38 9.67 -2.47 -2.27
N PHE A 39 8.62 -2.56 -1.47
CA PHE A 39 7.71 -1.46 -1.19
C PHE A 39 7.64 -1.30 0.32
N SER A 40 7.84 -0.09 0.80
CA SER A 40 7.72 0.19 2.23
C SER A 40 6.72 1.31 2.46
N ILE A 41 6.04 1.23 3.59
CA ILE A 41 5.10 2.26 4.00
C ILE A 41 5.08 2.33 5.52
N GLY A 42 5.08 3.54 6.04
CA GLY A 42 5.13 3.76 7.48
C GLY A 42 4.08 4.74 7.94
N GLN A 43 3.77 4.69 9.22
CA GLN A 43 2.76 5.54 9.83
C GLN A 43 3.05 5.76 11.32
N ASN A 44 2.87 6.99 11.78
CA ASN A 44 2.95 7.33 13.19
C ASN A 44 1.64 6.94 13.89
N TYR A 45 1.75 6.32 15.04
CA TYR A 45 0.65 6.10 16.00
C TYR A 45 -0.48 5.17 15.56
N ASP A 46 -0.69 4.94 14.27
CA ASP A 46 -1.84 4.16 13.82
C ASP A 46 -1.40 2.83 13.19
N LEU A 47 -1.25 1.84 14.05
CA LEU A 47 -0.90 0.48 13.64
C LEU A 47 -1.99 -0.16 12.78
N TYR A 48 -3.26 0.21 13.00
CA TYR A 48 -4.39 -0.41 12.30
C TYR A 48 -4.34 -0.19 10.79
N ILE A 49 -3.86 0.98 10.37
CA ILE A 49 -3.71 1.27 8.94
C ILE A 49 -2.73 0.30 8.30
N LEU A 50 -1.60 0.06 8.96
CA LEU A 50 -0.59 -0.87 8.42
C LEU A 50 -1.08 -2.33 8.46
N GLU A 51 -1.83 -2.71 9.48
CA GLU A 51 -2.44 -4.03 9.55
C GLU A 51 -3.43 -4.24 8.42
N TYR A 52 -4.23 -3.22 8.11
CA TYR A 52 -5.16 -3.26 7.00
C TYR A 52 -4.41 -3.44 5.67
N ILE A 53 -3.35 -2.67 5.46
CA ILE A 53 -2.53 -2.75 4.25
C ILE A 53 -1.91 -4.14 4.11
N LYS A 54 -1.40 -4.68 5.19
CA LYS A 54 -0.82 -6.01 5.21
C LYS A 54 -1.82 -7.08 4.80
N LEU A 55 -3.03 -7.02 5.35
CA LEU A 55 -4.10 -7.96 5.00
C LEU A 55 -4.56 -7.78 3.56
N TYR A 56 -4.74 -6.55 3.15
CA TYR A 56 -5.26 -6.24 1.81
C TYR A 56 -4.33 -6.73 0.71
N PHE A 57 -3.03 -6.56 0.89
CA PHE A 57 -2.04 -7.01 -0.09
C PHE A 57 -1.56 -8.44 0.15
N ASN A 58 -2.11 -9.10 1.17
CA ASN A 58 -1.71 -10.46 1.55
C ASN A 58 -0.20 -10.55 1.82
N ALA A 59 0.35 -9.55 2.49
CA ALA A 59 1.77 -9.52 2.84
C ALA A 59 2.02 -10.34 4.09
N THR A 60 3.14 -11.06 4.11
CA THR A 60 3.51 -11.88 5.27
C THR A 60 4.62 -11.25 6.11
N ASN A 61 5.13 -10.11 5.66
CA ASN A 61 6.16 -9.39 6.38
C ASN A 61 5.61 -8.81 7.69
N LYS A 62 6.45 -8.77 8.71
CA LYS A 62 6.05 -8.21 10.00
C LYS A 62 6.10 -6.70 9.97
N ILE A 63 5.16 -6.08 10.66
CA ILE A 63 5.19 -4.64 10.89
C ILE A 63 6.23 -4.38 11.97
N ARG A 64 7.19 -3.51 11.68
CA ARG A 64 8.25 -3.16 12.62
C ARG A 64 7.93 -1.87 13.35
N PHE A 65 8.26 -1.85 14.62
CA PHE A 65 8.17 -0.63 15.42
C PHE A 65 9.53 0.06 15.41
N LEU A 66 9.55 1.30 14.97
CA LEU A 66 10.74 2.14 15.03
C LEU A 66 10.59 3.15 16.17
N LYS A 67 11.57 4.02 16.35
CA LYS A 67 11.54 5.03 17.42
C LYS A 67 10.34 5.96 17.28
N ASP A 68 9.91 6.53 18.40
CA ASP A 68 8.86 7.57 18.44
C ASP A 68 7.50 7.11 17.91
N LYS A 69 7.12 5.86 18.24
CA LYS A 69 5.81 5.28 17.87
C LYS A 69 5.58 5.27 16.36
N PHE A 70 6.64 5.14 15.59
CA PHE A 70 6.55 5.01 14.15
C PHE A 70 6.58 3.53 13.78
N TYR A 71 5.58 3.10 13.00
CA TYR A 71 5.49 1.73 12.50
C TYR A 71 5.77 1.70 11.02
N ILE A 72 6.42 0.64 10.56
CA ILE A 72 6.73 0.49 9.14
C ILE A 72 6.57 -0.97 8.73
N ILE A 73 6.09 -1.19 7.53
CA ILE A 73 6.11 -2.51 6.90
C ILE A 73 6.88 -2.41 5.60
N GLU A 74 7.80 -3.36 5.38
CA GLU A 74 8.53 -3.48 4.13
C GLU A 74 8.10 -4.77 3.45
N ILE A 75 7.59 -4.64 2.24
CA ILE A 75 7.04 -5.76 1.47
C ILE A 75 7.99 -6.04 0.31
N TYR A 76 8.53 -7.26 0.28
CA TYR A 76 9.46 -7.67 -0.77
C TYR A 76 9.11 -9.00 -1.40
N LYS A 77 8.12 -9.72 -0.90
CA LYS A 77 7.67 -10.96 -1.53
C LYS A 77 6.92 -10.64 -2.82
N LYS A 78 7.30 -11.36 -3.88
CA LYS A 78 6.80 -11.12 -5.22
C LYS A 78 5.28 -11.14 -5.31
N GLU A 79 4.65 -12.08 -4.62
CA GLU A 79 3.19 -12.21 -4.63
C GLU A 79 2.51 -10.95 -4.09
N ALA A 80 2.97 -10.46 -2.93
CA ALA A 80 2.41 -9.26 -2.35
C ALA A 80 2.71 -8.03 -3.20
N LEU A 81 3.90 -7.95 -3.78
CA LEU A 81 4.25 -6.86 -4.69
C LEU A 81 3.36 -6.84 -5.91
N ASN A 82 3.02 -8.02 -6.45
CA ASN A 82 2.09 -8.11 -7.57
C ASN A 82 0.70 -7.59 -7.18
N ASN A 83 0.27 -7.86 -5.96
CA ASN A 83 -1.01 -7.34 -5.46
C ASN A 83 -1.00 -5.82 -5.38
N ILE A 84 0.13 -5.23 -4.97
CA ILE A 84 0.28 -3.78 -4.93
C ILE A 84 0.22 -3.20 -6.35
N VAL A 85 0.93 -3.81 -7.29
CA VAL A 85 0.91 -3.38 -8.70
C VAL A 85 -0.52 -3.44 -9.25
N ASN A 86 -1.23 -4.52 -9.00
CA ASN A 86 -2.60 -4.69 -9.48
C ASN A 86 -3.53 -3.62 -8.89
N HIS A 87 -3.35 -3.31 -7.61
CA HIS A 87 -4.15 -2.27 -6.96
C HIS A 87 -3.92 -0.91 -7.62
N ILE A 88 -2.66 -0.53 -7.83
CA ILE A 88 -2.32 0.77 -8.40
C ILE A 88 -2.73 0.86 -9.87
N ASN A 89 -2.69 -0.23 -10.61
CA ASN A 89 -3.20 -0.26 -11.98
C ASN A 89 -4.70 0.03 -12.02
N LYS A 90 -5.44 -0.42 -11.02
CA LYS A 90 -6.88 -0.21 -10.93
C LYS A 90 -7.22 1.15 -10.32
N TYR A 91 -6.44 1.60 -9.35
CA TYR A 91 -6.61 2.88 -8.65
C TYR A 91 -5.31 3.67 -8.74
N PRO A 92 -5.07 4.38 -9.86
CA PRO A 92 -3.77 4.96 -10.14
C PRO A 92 -3.32 6.04 -9.17
N LEU A 93 -2.00 6.15 -9.02
CA LEU A 93 -1.37 7.25 -8.30
C LEU A 93 -1.44 8.51 -9.16
N LEU A 94 -1.69 9.65 -8.52
CA LEU A 94 -1.89 10.91 -9.23
C LEU A 94 -0.74 11.90 -9.09
N GLY A 95 0.23 11.62 -8.22
CA GLY A 95 1.32 12.52 -7.91
C GLY A 95 2.67 12.05 -8.42
N GLY A 96 3.73 12.59 -7.81
CA GLY A 96 5.11 12.29 -8.19
C GLY A 96 5.51 10.83 -8.06
N LYS A 97 4.86 10.07 -7.18
CA LYS A 97 5.15 8.65 -7.02
C LYS A 97 4.75 7.80 -8.22
N LYS A 98 3.94 8.34 -9.11
CA LYS A 98 3.58 7.65 -10.34
C LYS A 98 4.83 7.27 -11.14
N LEU A 99 5.81 8.15 -11.23
CA LEU A 99 7.07 7.84 -11.94
C LEU A 99 7.86 6.75 -11.22
N SER A 100 7.95 6.81 -9.90
CA SER A 100 8.62 5.78 -9.12
C SER A 100 7.94 4.42 -9.29
N PHE A 101 6.61 4.41 -9.34
CA PHE A 101 5.85 3.20 -9.56
C PHE A 101 6.09 2.62 -10.95
N ILE A 102 6.14 3.44 -11.97
CA ILE A 102 6.40 2.99 -13.35
C ILE A 102 7.76 2.30 -13.42
N LYS A 103 8.79 2.88 -12.80
CA LYS A 103 10.13 2.28 -12.73
C LYS A 103 10.13 0.98 -11.93
N PHE A 104 9.37 0.94 -10.86
CA PHE A 104 9.27 -0.24 -9.99
C PHE A 104 8.64 -1.43 -10.70
N LYS A 105 7.72 -1.17 -11.60
CA LYS A 105 6.90 -2.16 -12.28
C LYS A 105 7.69 -3.02 -13.27
N ILE A 106 8.84 -2.56 -13.70
CA ILE A 106 9.66 -3.25 -14.70
C ILE A 106 10.49 -4.38 -14.11
#